data_061640a447dee700033d40a84eb91dc3
#
_entry.id   061640a447dee700033d40a84eb91dc3
#
_cell.length_a   1.000
_cell.length_b   1.000
_cell.length_c   1.000
_cell.angle_alpha   90.00
_cell.angle_beta   90.00
_cell.angle_gamma   90.00
#
_symmetry.space_group_name_H-M   'P 1'
#
loop_
_entity.id
_entity.type
_entity.pdbx_description
1 polymer ?
#
loop_
_entity_poly.entity_id
_entity_poly.type
_entity_poly.pdbx_seq_one_letter_code
_entity_poly.pdbx_strand_id
1 'polypeptide(L)'
;MKANSKFLHLIERIQEGHIITREECEFLLSFDERSLEAGITRSIADNLSRQVFNNKGFIFGQIGVEVAPCPGRCKFCSFSDEFTTFETFSMDDNAMYEAADNFTASGELFALSLMVMHNTSFDRTLDIISKIRARIPAKTQIIANLGDFSRTQANELKAAGANGAYHVWRLGEGCDTRFTVEQRLSTIESIKAAGLDLYYCIEPIGPEHTPAQMAEIIMKGLDYECFQHGAMRRVTLPTSPLSKYGQISESRLAQITAVVTFVAIHSPQIFSIGVHEPNPLGLMSGANAIYAETGANPRDTESETLGHRGLDIEACKRMYAECGFDIS
;
A
#
# COMPACT_ATOMS: atom_id res chain seq x y z
N MET A 1 -4.28 -35.39 5.72
CA MET A 1 -5.03 -34.14 5.97
C MET A 1 -5.83 -33.87 4.70
N LYS A 2 -7.13 -33.52 4.79
CA LYS A 2 -7.93 -33.17 3.61
C LYS A 2 -8.36 -31.71 3.77
N ALA A 3 -8.23 -30.91 2.70
CA ALA A 3 -8.72 -29.55 2.70
C ALA A 3 -10.25 -29.51 2.80
N ASN A 4 -10.77 -28.40 3.30
CA ASN A 4 -12.20 -28.15 3.44
C ASN A 4 -12.87 -28.16 2.05
N SER A 5 -13.96 -28.95 1.88
CA SER A 5 -14.63 -29.11 0.58
C SER A 5 -15.26 -27.82 0.06
N LYS A 6 -15.88 -27.00 0.95
CA LYS A 6 -16.40 -25.67 0.58
C LYS A 6 -15.28 -24.77 0.08
N PHE A 7 -14.12 -24.80 0.71
CA PHE A 7 -12.94 -24.06 0.29
C PHE A 7 -12.47 -24.49 -1.11
N LEU A 8 -12.32 -25.81 -1.36
CA LEU A 8 -11.87 -26.31 -2.66
C LEU A 8 -12.82 -25.87 -3.80
N HIS A 9 -14.12 -25.99 -3.56
CA HIS A 9 -15.11 -25.55 -4.55
C HIS A 9 -15.03 -24.03 -4.82
N LEU A 10 -14.79 -23.20 -3.79
CA LEU A 10 -14.58 -21.77 -3.97
C LEU A 10 -13.32 -21.47 -4.80
N ILE A 11 -12.21 -22.17 -4.53
CA ILE A 11 -10.95 -22.00 -5.30
C ILE A 11 -11.16 -22.36 -6.78
N GLU A 12 -11.87 -23.45 -7.10
CA GLU A 12 -12.21 -23.82 -8.49
C GLU A 12 -12.96 -22.68 -9.17
N ARG A 13 -13.99 -22.13 -8.54
CA ARG A 13 -14.75 -21.00 -9.08
C ARG A 13 -13.90 -19.75 -9.31
N ILE A 14 -13.00 -19.42 -8.36
CA ILE A 14 -12.09 -18.27 -8.51
C ILE A 14 -11.19 -18.44 -9.73
N GLN A 15 -10.65 -19.65 -9.97
CA GLN A 15 -9.85 -19.93 -11.15
C GLN A 15 -10.64 -19.83 -12.47
N GLU A 16 -11.96 -20.02 -12.41
CA GLU A 16 -12.90 -19.84 -13.52
C GLU A 16 -13.37 -18.38 -13.70
N GLY A 17 -12.85 -17.45 -12.91
CA GLY A 17 -13.16 -16.01 -13.01
C GLY A 17 -14.33 -15.54 -12.13
N HIS A 18 -14.70 -16.33 -11.10
CA HIS A 18 -15.70 -15.90 -10.13
C HIS A 18 -15.21 -14.68 -9.32
N ILE A 19 -16.02 -13.65 -9.29
CA ILE A 19 -15.80 -12.47 -8.44
C ILE A 19 -16.31 -12.82 -7.04
N ILE A 20 -15.41 -12.86 -6.07
CA ILE A 20 -15.72 -13.28 -4.72
C ILE A 20 -16.56 -12.24 -3.97
N THR A 21 -17.49 -12.74 -3.16
CA THR A 21 -18.33 -11.90 -2.31
C THR A 21 -17.59 -11.53 -1.02
N ARG A 22 -18.15 -10.58 -0.24
CA ARG A 22 -17.64 -10.22 1.08
C ARG A 22 -17.57 -11.42 2.01
N GLU A 23 -18.60 -12.25 2.03
CA GLU A 23 -18.68 -13.46 2.87
C GLU A 23 -17.65 -14.51 2.45
N GLU A 24 -17.36 -14.64 1.16
CA GLU A 24 -16.32 -15.53 0.65
C GLU A 24 -14.92 -14.98 0.99
N CYS A 25 -14.71 -13.66 0.91
CA CYS A 25 -13.49 -13.01 1.37
C CYS A 25 -13.27 -13.25 2.88
N GLU A 26 -14.28 -13.04 3.71
CA GLU A 26 -14.24 -13.32 5.14
C GLU A 26 -13.92 -14.80 5.43
N PHE A 27 -14.54 -15.70 4.69
CA PHE A 27 -14.30 -17.15 4.82
C PHE A 27 -12.83 -17.50 4.52
N LEU A 28 -12.23 -16.94 3.44
CA LEU A 28 -10.83 -17.18 3.12
C LEU A 28 -9.88 -16.61 4.19
N LEU A 29 -10.21 -15.45 4.76
CA LEU A 29 -9.45 -14.80 5.83
C LEU A 29 -9.57 -15.53 7.18
N SER A 30 -10.59 -16.39 7.37
CA SER A 30 -10.82 -17.11 8.63
C SER A 30 -9.89 -18.30 8.87
N PHE A 31 -9.19 -18.78 7.86
CA PHE A 31 -8.23 -19.86 8.00
C PHE A 31 -6.95 -19.41 8.72
N ASP A 32 -6.39 -20.29 9.55
CA ASP A 32 -5.06 -20.09 10.13
C ASP A 32 -4.01 -20.02 9.02
N GLU A 33 -3.05 -19.11 9.11
CA GLU A 33 -2.03 -18.87 8.08
C GLU A 33 -1.11 -20.08 7.81
N ARG A 34 -1.12 -21.09 8.73
CA ARG A 34 -0.35 -22.33 8.60
C ARG A 34 -1.21 -23.50 8.11
N SER A 35 -2.50 -23.28 7.89
CA SER A 35 -3.42 -24.31 7.37
C SER A 35 -3.09 -24.70 5.93
N LEU A 36 -3.58 -25.86 5.52
CA LEU A 36 -3.48 -26.31 4.13
C LEU A 36 -4.22 -25.35 3.18
N GLU A 37 -5.38 -24.86 3.62
CA GLU A 37 -6.21 -23.90 2.88
C GLU A 37 -5.43 -22.60 2.62
N ALA A 38 -4.77 -22.04 3.62
CA ALA A 38 -3.95 -20.85 3.45
C ALA A 38 -2.76 -21.09 2.50
N GLY A 39 -2.15 -22.28 2.54
CA GLY A 39 -1.10 -22.68 1.62
C GLY A 39 -1.59 -22.73 0.16
N ILE A 40 -2.74 -23.35 -0.08
CA ILE A 40 -3.38 -23.42 -1.40
C ILE A 40 -3.78 -22.01 -1.86
N THR A 41 -4.38 -21.18 -1.00
CA THR A 41 -4.76 -19.80 -1.30
C THR A 41 -3.56 -19.01 -1.84
N ARG A 42 -2.43 -19.04 -1.16
CA ARG A 42 -1.20 -18.35 -1.59
C ARG A 42 -0.70 -18.84 -2.95
N SER A 43 -0.63 -20.16 -3.14
CA SER A 43 -0.13 -20.74 -4.38
C SER A 43 -1.02 -20.42 -5.59
N ILE A 44 -2.33 -20.47 -5.43
CA ILE A 44 -3.27 -20.14 -6.52
C ILE A 44 -3.25 -18.64 -6.81
N ALA A 45 -3.17 -17.78 -5.78
CA ALA A 45 -3.08 -16.34 -5.97
C ALA A 45 -1.80 -15.94 -6.73
N ASP A 46 -0.65 -16.53 -6.40
CA ASP A 46 0.60 -16.32 -7.15
C ASP A 46 0.45 -16.73 -8.62
N ASN A 47 -0.11 -17.90 -8.87
CA ASN A 47 -0.30 -18.38 -10.24
C ASN A 47 -1.22 -17.48 -11.06
N LEU A 48 -2.37 -17.06 -10.51
CA LEU A 48 -3.31 -16.16 -11.18
C LEU A 48 -2.68 -14.77 -11.42
N SER A 49 -1.98 -14.23 -10.44
CA SER A 49 -1.28 -12.95 -10.58
C SER A 49 -0.26 -12.98 -11.71
N ARG A 50 0.58 -14.02 -11.76
CA ARG A 50 1.56 -14.18 -12.85
C ARG A 50 0.92 -14.29 -14.23
N GLN A 51 -0.21 -14.98 -14.33
CA GLN A 51 -0.96 -15.08 -15.58
C GLN A 51 -1.54 -13.72 -16.01
N VAL A 52 -2.22 -13.01 -15.12
CA VAL A 52 -2.88 -11.74 -15.44
C VAL A 52 -1.88 -10.63 -15.71
N PHE A 53 -0.83 -10.53 -14.92
CA PHE A 53 0.20 -9.49 -15.06
C PHE A 53 1.41 -9.92 -15.91
N ASN A 54 1.32 -11.03 -16.65
CA ASN A 54 2.39 -11.53 -17.52
C ASN A 54 3.74 -11.69 -16.82
N ASN A 55 3.74 -12.19 -15.59
CA ASN A 55 4.90 -12.35 -14.72
C ASN A 55 5.67 -11.05 -14.42
N LYS A 56 5.04 -9.88 -14.60
CA LYS A 56 5.69 -8.58 -14.40
C LYS A 56 5.69 -8.15 -12.95
N GLY A 57 6.89 -7.81 -12.45
CA GLY A 57 7.11 -7.12 -11.19
C GLY A 57 7.31 -5.62 -11.40
N PHE A 58 6.70 -4.80 -10.57
CA PHE A 58 6.78 -3.34 -10.66
C PHE A 58 7.46 -2.76 -9.42
N ILE A 59 8.53 -1.99 -9.63
CA ILE A 59 9.22 -1.25 -8.56
C ILE A 59 8.58 0.11 -8.44
N PHE A 60 8.12 0.42 -7.24
CA PHE A 60 7.66 1.75 -6.83
C PHE A 60 8.73 2.39 -5.96
N GLY A 61 8.86 3.70 -6.05
CA GLY A 61 9.68 4.49 -5.14
C GLY A 61 8.80 5.30 -4.19
N GLN A 62 9.25 5.51 -2.96
CA GLN A 62 8.64 6.45 -2.04
C GLN A 62 9.69 7.39 -1.48
N ILE A 63 9.45 8.69 -1.61
CA ILE A 63 10.21 9.74 -0.94
C ILE A 63 9.34 10.31 0.18
N GLY A 64 9.75 10.08 1.43
CA GLY A 64 9.16 10.73 2.59
C GLY A 64 9.81 12.10 2.78
N VAL A 65 9.13 13.15 2.33
CA VAL A 65 9.71 14.49 2.21
C VAL A 65 9.95 15.13 3.59
N GLU A 66 9.08 14.85 4.54
CA GLU A 66 9.17 15.47 5.87
C GLU A 66 8.55 14.60 6.96
N VAL A 67 8.99 14.83 8.19
CA VAL A 67 8.34 14.39 9.41
C VAL A 67 8.21 15.57 10.38
N ALA A 68 7.00 15.77 10.86
CA ALA A 68 6.67 16.73 11.93
C ALA A 68 5.54 16.13 12.78
N PRO A 69 5.33 16.58 14.01
CA PRO A 69 4.24 16.11 14.84
C PRO A 69 2.89 16.22 14.10
N CYS A 70 2.21 15.08 13.90
CA CYS A 70 0.97 15.00 13.14
C CYS A 70 -0.25 15.03 14.07
N PRO A 71 -1.19 16.01 13.89
CA PRO A 71 -2.38 16.12 14.73
C PRO A 71 -3.42 15.02 14.48
N GLY A 72 -3.22 14.16 13.49
CA GLY A 72 -4.09 13.02 13.19
C GLY A 72 -4.12 11.96 14.28
N ARG A 73 -3.05 11.90 15.11
CA ARG A 73 -2.92 11.05 16.31
C ARG A 73 -3.26 9.59 16.05
N CYS A 74 -2.85 9.11 14.87
CA CYS A 74 -3.04 7.71 14.52
C CYS A 74 -2.19 6.84 15.45
N LYS A 75 -2.83 5.94 16.20
CA LYS A 75 -2.17 5.07 17.17
C LYS A 75 -1.14 4.10 16.57
N PHE A 76 -1.16 3.93 15.27
CA PHE A 76 -0.27 3.04 14.52
C PHE A 76 0.85 3.76 13.76
N CYS A 77 0.91 5.08 13.83
CA CYS A 77 1.80 5.89 13.02
C CYS A 77 2.89 6.52 13.88
N SER A 78 4.14 6.39 13.46
CA SER A 78 5.28 6.98 14.18
C SER A 78 5.28 8.51 14.15
N PHE A 79 4.51 9.13 13.26
CA PHE A 79 4.39 10.60 13.20
C PHE A 79 3.29 11.18 14.13
N SER A 80 2.66 10.33 14.94
CA SER A 80 1.67 10.80 15.92
C SER A 80 2.30 11.72 16.96
N ASP A 81 1.73 12.91 17.16
CA ASP A 81 2.18 13.87 18.17
C ASP A 81 1.86 13.44 19.62
N GLU A 82 1.07 12.36 19.78
CA GLU A 82 0.65 11.84 21.08
C GLU A 82 1.47 10.65 21.56
N PHE A 83 1.94 9.81 20.63
CA PHE A 83 2.53 8.51 20.97
C PHE A 83 4.02 8.40 20.66
N THR A 84 4.57 9.33 19.92
CA THR A 84 5.96 9.29 19.49
C THR A 84 6.65 10.63 19.65
N THR A 85 7.97 10.58 19.78
CA THR A 85 8.83 11.75 19.72
C THR A 85 9.83 11.53 18.59
N PHE A 86 9.62 12.22 17.48
CA PHE A 86 10.56 12.26 16.37
C PHE A 86 11.28 13.61 16.37
N GLU A 87 12.54 13.61 15.99
CA GLU A 87 13.16 14.84 15.52
C GLU A 87 12.50 15.25 14.22
N THR A 88 12.17 16.53 14.08
CA THR A 88 11.62 17.04 12.83
C THR A 88 12.62 16.87 11.69
N PHE A 89 12.15 16.42 10.57
CA PHE A 89 12.93 16.19 9.36
C PHE A 89 12.23 16.84 8.18
N SER A 90 12.96 17.47 7.29
CA SER A 90 12.44 17.98 6.04
C SER A 90 13.55 17.99 4.99
N MET A 91 13.27 17.40 3.85
CA MET A 91 14.16 17.48 2.69
C MET A 91 14.07 18.87 2.05
N ASP A 92 15.21 19.44 1.72
CA ASP A 92 15.27 20.56 0.81
C ASP A 92 15.09 20.11 -0.66
N ASP A 93 14.96 21.05 -1.57
CA ASP A 93 14.75 20.75 -2.99
C ASP A 93 15.89 19.91 -3.59
N ASN A 94 17.15 20.13 -3.18
CA ASN A 94 18.29 19.39 -3.71
C ASN A 94 18.26 17.93 -3.25
N ALA A 95 17.98 17.68 -1.98
CA ALA A 95 17.85 16.33 -1.44
C ALA A 95 16.68 15.56 -2.10
N MET A 96 15.55 16.23 -2.36
CA MET A 96 14.42 15.63 -3.11
C MET A 96 14.82 15.30 -4.55
N TYR A 97 15.57 16.19 -5.22
CA TYR A 97 16.03 15.96 -6.59
C TYR A 97 17.03 14.81 -6.66
N GLU A 98 17.97 14.74 -5.73
CA GLU A 98 18.93 13.63 -5.65
C GLU A 98 18.20 12.29 -5.41
N ALA A 99 17.23 12.25 -4.51
CA ALA A 99 16.42 11.05 -4.27
C ALA A 99 15.64 10.64 -5.52
N ALA A 100 15.01 11.59 -6.22
CA ALA A 100 14.26 11.31 -7.44
C ALA A 100 15.17 10.82 -8.59
N ASP A 101 16.35 11.41 -8.75
CA ASP A 101 17.36 10.98 -9.72
C ASP A 101 17.84 9.56 -9.43
N ASN A 102 18.16 9.25 -8.18
CA ASN A 102 18.59 7.92 -7.75
C ASN A 102 17.54 6.85 -8.03
N PHE A 103 16.26 7.14 -7.74
CA PHE A 103 15.17 6.21 -8.03
C PHE A 103 14.94 6.00 -9.53
N THR A 104 15.14 7.01 -10.34
CA THR A 104 14.86 6.95 -11.79
C THR A 104 16.08 6.56 -12.64
N ALA A 105 17.28 6.50 -12.05
CA ALA A 105 18.54 6.25 -12.76
C ALA A 105 18.57 4.94 -13.55
N SER A 106 17.97 3.86 -13.01
CA SER A 106 17.93 2.55 -13.67
C SER A 106 16.93 2.49 -14.83
N GLY A 107 15.96 3.41 -14.86
CA GLY A 107 14.86 3.41 -15.83
C GLY A 107 13.75 2.38 -15.56
N GLU A 108 13.85 1.61 -14.48
CA GLU A 108 12.93 0.53 -14.11
C GLU A 108 11.87 0.95 -13.06
N LEU A 109 11.91 2.22 -12.62
CA LEU A 109 10.91 2.73 -11.69
C LEU A 109 9.58 2.96 -12.41
N PHE A 110 8.53 2.24 -11.99
CA PHE A 110 7.18 2.44 -12.50
C PHE A 110 6.56 3.74 -11.98
N ALA A 111 6.55 3.94 -10.67
CA ALA A 111 5.94 5.11 -10.05
C ALA A 111 6.75 5.62 -8.86
N LEU A 112 6.65 6.92 -8.61
CA LEU A 112 7.25 7.60 -7.47
C LEU A 112 6.16 8.21 -6.58
N SER A 113 6.04 7.69 -5.37
CA SER A 113 5.18 8.23 -4.32
C SER A 113 5.88 9.38 -3.60
N LEU A 114 5.25 10.53 -3.58
CA LEU A 114 5.71 11.71 -2.85
C LEU A 114 4.87 11.84 -1.58
N MET A 115 5.44 11.43 -0.45
CA MET A 115 4.75 11.41 0.83
C MET A 115 5.05 12.66 1.63
N VAL A 116 4.00 13.38 1.97
CA VAL A 116 4.03 14.54 2.86
C VAL A 116 3.14 14.32 4.08
N MET A 117 3.28 15.16 5.09
CA MET A 117 2.47 15.08 6.30
C MET A 117 1.03 15.52 6.03
N HIS A 118 0.10 15.04 6.87
CA HIS A 118 -1.31 15.46 6.80
C HIS A 118 -1.49 16.98 6.96
N ASN A 119 -0.62 17.62 7.71
CA ASN A 119 -0.64 19.07 7.99
C ASN A 119 0.32 19.88 7.09
N THR A 120 0.97 19.26 6.11
CA THR A 120 1.71 20.00 5.08
C THR A 120 0.76 20.89 4.29
N SER A 121 1.17 22.13 4.00
CA SER A 121 0.32 23.01 3.20
C SER A 121 0.08 22.44 1.81
N PHE A 122 -1.11 22.61 1.29
CA PHE A 122 -1.47 22.08 -0.03
C PHE A 122 -0.62 22.71 -1.14
N ASP A 123 -0.34 24.03 -1.04
CA ASP A 123 0.54 24.73 -2.00
C ASP A 123 1.96 24.15 -2.02
N ARG A 124 2.49 23.77 -0.85
CA ARG A 124 3.80 23.09 -0.78
C ARG A 124 3.76 21.74 -1.46
N THR A 125 2.67 20.99 -1.30
CA THR A 125 2.48 19.71 -1.97
C THR A 125 2.44 19.85 -3.49
N LEU A 126 1.73 20.86 -4.01
CA LEU A 126 1.70 21.17 -5.45
C LEU A 126 3.08 21.56 -5.98
N ASP A 127 3.82 22.39 -5.24
CA ASP A 127 5.19 22.80 -5.59
C ASP A 127 6.11 21.58 -5.70
N ILE A 128 6.09 20.67 -4.71
CA ILE A 128 6.87 19.42 -4.73
C ILE A 128 6.53 18.59 -5.96
N ILE A 129 5.25 18.33 -6.22
CA ILE A 129 4.82 17.50 -7.35
C ILE A 129 5.27 18.12 -8.67
N SER A 130 5.07 19.42 -8.84
CA SER A 130 5.45 20.14 -10.09
C SER A 130 6.95 20.10 -10.33
N LYS A 131 7.76 20.32 -9.30
CA LYS A 131 9.22 20.27 -9.37
C LYS A 131 9.73 18.87 -9.73
N ILE A 132 9.21 17.85 -9.07
CA ILE A 132 9.58 16.45 -9.34
C ILE A 132 9.10 16.03 -10.73
N ARG A 133 7.87 16.41 -11.15
CA ARG A 133 7.38 16.11 -12.51
C ARG A 133 8.27 16.69 -13.60
N ALA A 134 8.79 17.88 -13.41
CA ALA A 134 9.72 18.51 -14.36
C ALA A 134 11.09 17.81 -14.43
N ARG A 135 11.45 17.02 -13.42
CA ARG A 135 12.75 16.36 -13.30
C ARG A 135 12.78 14.92 -13.78
N ILE A 136 11.75 14.14 -13.46
CA ILE A 136 11.74 12.69 -13.71
C ILE A 136 11.18 12.36 -15.11
N PRO A 137 11.49 11.17 -15.66
CA PRO A 137 10.96 10.75 -16.96
C PRO A 137 9.44 10.79 -17.02
N ALA A 138 8.87 11.21 -18.15
CA ALA A 138 7.41 11.32 -18.33
C ALA A 138 6.68 9.98 -18.16
N LYS A 139 7.34 8.86 -18.43
CA LYS A 139 6.78 7.52 -18.25
C LYS A 139 6.61 7.11 -16.78
N THR A 140 7.41 7.68 -15.86
CA THR A 140 7.33 7.39 -14.43
C THR A 140 6.11 8.10 -13.85
N GLN A 141 5.20 7.34 -13.26
CA GLN A 141 4.00 7.87 -12.61
C GLN A 141 4.36 8.65 -11.35
N ILE A 142 3.59 9.68 -11.00
CA ILE A 142 3.68 10.36 -9.69
C ILE A 142 2.43 10.04 -8.88
N ILE A 143 2.64 9.55 -7.67
CA ILE A 143 1.59 9.26 -6.69
C ILE A 143 1.65 10.32 -5.60
N ALA A 144 0.59 11.10 -5.45
CA ALA A 144 0.45 12.02 -4.33
C ALA A 144 0.04 11.24 -3.06
N ASN A 145 0.85 11.34 -2.01
CA ASN A 145 0.58 10.70 -0.72
C ASN A 145 0.54 11.77 0.38
N LEU A 146 -0.67 12.21 0.72
CA LEU A 146 -0.93 13.34 1.61
C LEU A 146 -2.20 13.09 2.44
N GLY A 147 -2.60 14.08 3.26
CA GLY A 147 -3.84 14.05 4.02
C GLY A 147 -5.09 14.10 3.15
N ASP A 148 -6.25 14.37 3.78
CA ASP A 148 -7.52 14.50 3.06
C ASP A 148 -7.55 15.77 2.20
N PHE A 149 -8.23 15.71 1.06
CA PHE A 149 -8.37 16.83 0.13
C PHE A 149 -9.68 16.79 -0.64
N SER A 150 -10.10 17.94 -1.12
CA SER A 150 -11.32 18.15 -1.88
C SER A 150 -11.16 17.81 -3.37
N ARG A 151 -12.29 17.73 -4.10
CA ARG A 151 -12.29 17.55 -5.55
C ARG A 151 -11.54 18.65 -6.31
N THR A 152 -11.64 19.90 -5.86
CA THR A 152 -10.88 21.00 -6.47
C THR A 152 -9.39 20.74 -6.33
N GLN A 153 -8.94 20.39 -5.14
CA GLN A 153 -7.55 20.04 -4.86
C GLN A 153 -7.08 18.80 -5.63
N ALA A 154 -7.95 17.79 -5.82
CA ALA A 154 -7.63 16.64 -6.66
C ALA A 154 -7.35 17.03 -8.14
N ASN A 155 -8.12 17.98 -8.69
CA ASN A 155 -7.86 18.51 -10.03
C ASN A 155 -6.54 19.31 -10.09
N GLU A 156 -6.21 20.05 -9.03
CA GLU A 156 -4.95 20.81 -8.93
C GLU A 156 -3.74 19.87 -8.82
N LEU A 157 -3.84 18.76 -8.05
CA LEU A 157 -2.82 17.71 -8.01
C LEU A 157 -2.57 17.12 -9.39
N LYS A 158 -3.64 16.82 -10.15
CA LYS A 158 -3.54 16.33 -11.52
C LYS A 158 -2.88 17.35 -12.45
N ALA A 159 -3.26 18.61 -12.35
CA ALA A 159 -2.67 19.69 -13.13
C ALA A 159 -1.18 19.91 -12.80
N ALA A 160 -0.77 19.70 -11.55
CA ALA A 160 0.63 19.73 -11.12
C ALA A 160 1.46 18.55 -11.63
N GLY A 161 0.82 17.50 -12.16
CA GLY A 161 1.50 16.35 -12.77
C GLY A 161 1.39 15.04 -11.99
N ALA A 162 0.52 14.96 -10.97
CA ALA A 162 0.20 13.69 -10.33
C ALA A 162 -0.64 12.82 -11.28
N ASN A 163 -0.33 11.53 -11.34
CA ASN A 163 -1.07 10.53 -12.08
C ASN A 163 -2.13 9.85 -11.19
N GLY A 164 -1.82 9.70 -9.91
CA GLY A 164 -2.72 9.09 -8.94
C GLY A 164 -2.47 9.61 -7.54
N ALA A 165 -3.25 9.10 -6.60
CA ALA A 165 -3.09 9.39 -5.18
C ALA A 165 -3.24 8.12 -4.34
N TYR A 166 -2.43 8.03 -3.30
CA TYR A 166 -2.58 7.01 -2.27
C TYR A 166 -3.56 7.50 -1.22
N HIS A 167 -4.67 6.78 -1.08
CA HIS A 167 -5.64 7.09 -0.03
C HIS A 167 -6.44 5.85 0.36
N VAL A 168 -6.74 5.70 1.65
CA VAL A 168 -7.37 4.49 2.16
C VAL A 168 -8.37 4.81 3.28
N TRP A 169 -9.40 3.99 3.40
CA TRP A 169 -10.16 3.84 4.63
C TRP A 169 -9.46 2.78 5.48
N ARG A 170 -8.93 3.17 6.63
CA ARG A 170 -8.08 2.33 7.48
C ARG A 170 -8.86 1.47 8.44
N LEU A 171 -8.32 0.32 8.76
CA LEU A 171 -8.75 -0.47 9.92
C LEU A 171 -8.64 0.39 11.19
N GLY A 172 -9.73 0.50 11.96
CA GLY A 172 -9.78 1.33 13.16
C GLY A 172 -9.97 2.84 12.90
N GLU A 173 -10.30 3.27 11.68
CA GLU A 173 -10.57 4.69 11.40
C GLU A 173 -11.69 5.21 12.30
N GLY A 174 -11.50 6.39 12.87
CA GLY A 174 -12.40 7.01 13.85
C GLY A 174 -12.24 6.52 15.30
N CYS A 175 -11.60 5.33 15.50
CA CYS A 175 -11.28 4.82 16.84
C CYS A 175 -9.79 4.95 17.16
N ASP A 176 -8.95 4.65 16.20
CA ASP A 176 -7.49 4.68 16.30
C ASP A 176 -6.87 5.88 15.59
N THR A 177 -7.68 6.73 15.03
CA THR A 177 -7.33 8.00 14.39
C THR A 177 -8.33 9.08 14.80
N ARG A 178 -8.00 10.33 14.53
CA ARG A 178 -8.92 11.47 14.67
C ARG A 178 -9.73 11.76 13.40
N PHE A 179 -9.52 10.99 12.37
CA PHE A 179 -10.24 11.14 11.11
C PHE A 179 -11.49 10.26 11.10
N THR A 180 -12.52 10.68 10.39
CA THR A 180 -13.72 9.87 10.22
C THR A 180 -13.68 9.07 8.94
N VAL A 181 -14.46 7.99 8.90
CA VAL A 181 -14.63 7.17 7.69
C VAL A 181 -15.14 8.02 6.53
N GLU A 182 -16.10 8.91 6.78
CA GLU A 182 -16.70 9.78 5.76
C GLU A 182 -15.67 10.73 5.13
N GLN A 183 -14.73 11.27 5.93
CA GLN A 183 -13.64 12.10 5.40
C GLN A 183 -12.79 11.30 4.41
N ARG A 184 -12.40 10.07 4.78
CA ARG A 184 -11.59 9.19 3.90
C ARG A 184 -12.32 8.85 2.62
N LEU A 185 -13.59 8.44 2.71
CA LEU A 185 -14.39 8.10 1.55
C LEU A 185 -14.60 9.31 0.62
N SER A 186 -14.86 10.51 1.19
CA SER A 186 -14.98 11.75 0.42
C SER A 186 -13.70 12.09 -0.37
N THR A 187 -12.52 11.82 0.21
CA THR A 187 -11.25 12.01 -0.50
C THR A 187 -11.08 10.97 -1.62
N ILE A 188 -11.44 9.70 -1.38
CA ILE A 188 -11.41 8.65 -2.43
C ILE A 188 -12.34 9.04 -3.59
N GLU A 189 -13.54 9.52 -3.29
CA GLU A 189 -14.48 10.02 -4.31
C GLU A 189 -13.90 11.21 -5.09
N SER A 190 -13.17 12.11 -4.42
CA SER A 190 -12.49 13.23 -5.05
C SER A 190 -11.40 12.77 -6.02
N ILE A 191 -10.61 11.75 -5.65
CA ILE A 191 -9.59 11.13 -6.50
C ILE A 191 -10.23 10.57 -7.77
N LYS A 192 -11.26 9.74 -7.62
CA LYS A 192 -11.97 9.11 -8.76
C LYS A 192 -12.62 10.16 -9.66
N ALA A 193 -13.28 11.17 -9.08
CA ALA A 193 -13.95 12.24 -9.82
C ALA A 193 -13.00 13.15 -10.61
N ALA A 194 -11.74 13.29 -10.18
CA ALA A 194 -10.70 14.00 -10.92
C ALA A 194 -10.04 13.13 -12.00
N GLY A 195 -10.34 11.83 -12.04
CA GLY A 195 -9.72 10.86 -12.94
C GLY A 195 -8.23 10.65 -12.61
N LEU A 196 -7.90 10.66 -11.32
CA LEU A 196 -6.63 10.20 -10.78
C LEU A 196 -6.74 8.70 -10.47
N ASP A 197 -5.64 7.98 -10.64
CA ASP A 197 -5.55 6.58 -10.24
C ASP A 197 -5.59 6.45 -8.72
N LEU A 198 -6.45 5.56 -8.22
CA LEU A 198 -6.52 5.27 -6.78
C LEU A 198 -5.53 4.17 -6.42
N TYR A 199 -4.56 4.50 -5.57
CA TYR A 199 -3.68 3.54 -4.91
C TYR A 199 -4.25 3.23 -3.53
N TYR A 200 -4.65 1.99 -3.31
CA TYR A 200 -5.39 1.55 -2.13
C TYR A 200 -4.72 0.37 -1.45
N CYS A 201 -4.93 0.22 -0.15
CA CYS A 201 -4.34 -0.85 0.64
C CYS A 201 -5.25 -1.20 1.82
N ILE A 202 -5.34 -2.47 2.18
CA ILE A 202 -5.82 -2.81 3.52
C ILE A 202 -4.70 -2.55 4.52
N GLU A 203 -4.93 -1.59 5.41
CA GLU A 203 -3.99 -1.17 6.45
C GLU A 203 -4.68 -0.54 7.67
N PRO A 204 -3.99 -0.40 8.78
CA PRO A 204 -2.81 -1.11 9.24
C PRO A 204 -3.21 -2.45 9.89
N ILE A 205 -2.85 -3.57 9.31
CA ILE A 205 -3.31 -4.88 9.78
C ILE A 205 -2.60 -5.27 11.09
N GLY A 206 -3.38 -5.50 12.14
CA GLY A 206 -2.93 -6.00 13.43
C GLY A 206 -3.64 -7.31 13.82
N PRO A 207 -3.11 -8.04 14.82
CA PRO A 207 -3.69 -9.33 15.28
C PRO A 207 -5.12 -9.23 15.80
N GLU A 208 -5.55 -8.06 16.24
CA GLU A 208 -6.89 -7.80 16.79
C GLU A 208 -7.99 -7.67 15.73
N HIS A 209 -7.64 -7.49 14.46
CA HIS A 209 -8.63 -7.30 13.41
C HIS A 209 -9.27 -8.63 13.00
N THR A 210 -10.59 -8.65 12.98
CA THR A 210 -11.37 -9.83 12.58
C THR A 210 -11.40 -10.01 11.06
N PRO A 211 -11.64 -11.25 10.57
CA PRO A 211 -11.86 -11.49 9.14
C PRO A 211 -12.94 -10.59 8.53
N ALA A 212 -14.05 -10.33 9.25
CA ALA A 212 -15.14 -9.47 8.78
C ALA A 212 -14.71 -8.01 8.58
N GLN A 213 -13.94 -7.45 9.53
CA GLN A 213 -13.39 -6.10 9.41
C GLN A 213 -12.41 -6.00 8.24
N MET A 214 -11.54 -6.99 8.09
CA MET A 214 -10.59 -7.01 6.97
C MET A 214 -11.29 -7.15 5.63
N ALA A 215 -12.28 -8.03 5.51
CA ALA A 215 -13.06 -8.20 4.28
C ALA A 215 -13.78 -6.91 3.88
N GLU A 216 -14.33 -6.17 4.83
CA GLU A 216 -14.97 -4.87 4.56
C GLU A 216 -14.03 -3.87 3.90
N ILE A 217 -12.81 -3.71 4.45
CA ILE A 217 -11.81 -2.79 3.89
C ILE A 217 -11.30 -3.26 2.52
N ILE A 218 -11.05 -4.57 2.36
CA ILE A 218 -10.59 -5.13 1.08
C ILE A 218 -11.64 -4.90 -0.02
N MET A 219 -12.91 -5.17 0.26
CA MET A 219 -13.99 -4.99 -0.72
C MET A 219 -14.16 -3.52 -1.13
N LYS A 220 -13.83 -2.56 -0.27
CA LYS A 220 -13.85 -1.14 -0.65
C LYS A 220 -12.86 -0.79 -1.75
N GLY A 221 -11.69 -1.41 -1.79
CA GLY A 221 -10.76 -1.25 -2.90
C GLY A 221 -11.37 -1.69 -4.24
N LEU A 222 -12.15 -2.79 -4.23
CA LEU A 222 -12.89 -3.26 -5.40
C LEU A 222 -14.05 -2.32 -5.76
N ASP A 223 -14.87 -1.89 -4.79
CA ASP A 223 -16.01 -0.98 -5.01
C ASP A 223 -15.57 0.33 -5.71
N TYR A 224 -14.38 0.84 -5.35
CA TYR A 224 -13.81 2.05 -5.93
C TYR A 224 -12.92 1.80 -7.16
N GLU A 225 -12.86 0.55 -7.65
CA GLU A 225 -12.04 0.20 -8.82
C GLU A 225 -10.62 0.77 -8.71
N CYS A 226 -9.92 0.41 -7.64
CA CYS A 226 -8.56 0.91 -7.41
C CYS A 226 -7.60 0.44 -8.50
N PHE A 227 -6.63 1.29 -8.84
CA PHE A 227 -5.56 0.99 -9.79
C PHE A 227 -4.51 0.04 -9.18
N GLN A 228 -4.21 0.21 -7.91
CA GLN A 228 -3.42 -0.71 -7.11
C GLN A 228 -4.20 -1.09 -5.86
N HIS A 229 -4.22 -2.37 -5.55
CA HIS A 229 -4.61 -2.84 -4.22
C HIS A 229 -3.41 -3.44 -3.52
N GLY A 230 -3.42 -3.45 -2.18
CA GLY A 230 -2.30 -4.02 -1.43
C GLY A 230 -2.68 -4.43 -0.02
N ALA A 231 -1.72 -5.04 0.66
CA ALA A 231 -1.83 -5.37 2.09
C ALA A 231 -0.62 -4.85 2.85
N MET A 232 -0.88 -4.18 3.98
CA MET A 232 0.16 -3.62 4.84
C MET A 232 -0.09 -3.93 6.31
N ARG A 233 0.84 -4.63 6.93
CA ARG A 233 0.77 -4.90 8.37
C ARG A 233 1.16 -3.66 9.17
N ARG A 234 0.58 -3.54 10.36
CA ARG A 234 1.04 -2.58 11.37
C ARG A 234 2.41 -2.98 11.87
N VAL A 235 3.32 -2.02 11.93
CA VAL A 235 4.57 -2.15 12.68
C VAL A 235 4.30 -1.76 14.13
N THR A 236 4.80 -2.57 15.06
CA THR A 236 4.62 -2.31 16.50
C THR A 236 5.47 -1.14 16.93
N LEU A 237 4.83 -0.06 17.36
CA LEU A 237 5.48 1.10 17.99
C LEU A 237 5.40 0.91 19.51
N PRO A 238 6.53 0.83 20.23
CA PRO A 238 6.53 0.51 21.67
C PRO A 238 5.71 1.48 22.53
N THR A 239 5.65 2.75 22.15
CA THR A 239 4.93 3.81 22.85
C THR A 239 3.43 3.86 22.51
N SER A 240 3.00 3.15 21.48
CA SER A 240 1.61 3.12 21.04
C SER A 240 0.73 2.26 21.96
N PRO A 241 -0.54 2.69 22.23
CA PRO A 241 -1.50 1.82 22.94
C PRO A 241 -1.81 0.51 22.22
N LEU A 242 -1.53 0.41 20.90
CA LEU A 242 -1.72 -0.81 20.11
C LEU A 242 -0.55 -1.80 20.24
N SER A 243 0.55 -1.42 20.90
CA SER A 243 1.71 -2.29 21.11
C SER A 243 1.35 -3.58 21.85
N LYS A 244 0.33 -3.54 22.73
CA LYS A 244 -0.17 -4.71 23.47
C LYS A 244 -0.67 -5.86 22.59
N TYR A 245 -1.09 -5.56 21.37
CA TYR A 245 -1.56 -6.58 20.42
C TYR A 245 -0.42 -7.19 19.60
N GLY A 246 0.74 -6.52 19.54
CA GLY A 246 1.87 -6.95 18.72
C GLY A 246 1.63 -6.76 17.21
N GLN A 247 2.22 -7.63 16.43
CA GLN A 247 2.26 -7.58 14.97
C GLN A 247 1.90 -8.95 14.38
N ILE A 248 1.22 -8.98 13.24
CA ILE A 248 0.98 -10.23 12.51
C ILE A 248 2.28 -10.75 11.89
N SER A 249 2.35 -12.07 11.67
CA SER A 249 3.47 -12.70 10.97
C SER A 249 3.50 -12.33 9.48
N GLU A 250 4.65 -12.46 8.83
CA GLU A 250 4.74 -12.35 7.37
C GLU A 250 3.90 -13.41 6.66
N SER A 251 3.78 -14.61 7.23
CA SER A 251 2.91 -15.66 6.71
C SER A 251 1.43 -15.25 6.72
N ARG A 252 0.98 -14.56 7.77
CA ARG A 252 -0.38 -13.99 7.82
C ARG A 252 -0.55 -12.85 6.82
N LEU A 253 0.43 -11.96 6.70
CA LEU A 253 0.42 -10.90 5.69
C LEU A 253 0.32 -11.49 4.29
N ALA A 254 1.11 -12.52 3.97
CA ALA A 254 1.09 -13.20 2.69
C ALA A 254 -0.28 -13.87 2.39
N GLN A 255 -0.93 -14.47 3.39
CA GLN A 255 -2.29 -14.99 3.24
C GLN A 255 -3.29 -13.87 2.93
N ILE A 256 -3.22 -12.75 3.63
CA ILE A 256 -4.11 -11.60 3.38
C ILE A 256 -3.83 -11.02 1.98
N THR A 257 -2.57 -10.91 1.58
CA THR A 257 -2.18 -10.49 0.22
C THR A 257 -2.81 -11.40 -0.85
N ALA A 258 -2.79 -12.72 -0.63
CA ALA A 258 -3.43 -13.68 -1.54
C ALA A 258 -4.95 -13.49 -1.65
N VAL A 259 -5.61 -13.18 -0.52
CA VAL A 259 -7.06 -12.88 -0.55
C VAL A 259 -7.33 -11.54 -1.25
N VAL A 260 -6.51 -10.52 -1.02
CA VAL A 260 -6.58 -9.25 -1.77
C VAL A 260 -6.43 -9.50 -3.27
N THR A 261 -5.50 -10.37 -3.67
CA THR A 261 -5.32 -10.77 -5.07
C THR A 261 -6.61 -11.37 -5.62
N PHE A 262 -7.23 -12.33 -4.94
CA PHE A 262 -8.48 -12.95 -5.39
C PHE A 262 -9.64 -11.95 -5.54
N VAL A 263 -9.71 -10.95 -4.64
CA VAL A 263 -10.74 -9.90 -4.74
C VAL A 263 -10.51 -8.99 -5.94
N ALA A 264 -9.26 -8.57 -6.16
CA ALA A 264 -8.97 -7.50 -7.10
C ALA A 264 -8.64 -7.98 -8.51
N ILE A 265 -8.15 -9.21 -8.69
CA ILE A 265 -7.51 -9.69 -9.93
C ILE A 265 -8.41 -9.62 -11.18
N HIS A 266 -9.71 -9.67 -11.01
CA HIS A 266 -10.69 -9.58 -12.10
C HIS A 266 -11.27 -8.18 -12.30
N SER A 267 -10.82 -7.18 -11.50
CA SER A 267 -11.21 -5.79 -11.72
C SER A 267 -10.53 -5.23 -12.97
N PRO A 268 -11.27 -4.59 -13.89
CA PRO A 268 -10.69 -4.09 -15.14
C PRO A 268 -9.71 -2.94 -14.93
N GLN A 269 -9.72 -2.29 -13.77
CA GLN A 269 -8.85 -1.18 -13.44
C GLN A 269 -7.58 -1.61 -12.70
N ILE A 270 -7.52 -2.84 -12.19
CA ILE A 270 -6.39 -3.28 -11.39
C ILE A 270 -5.12 -3.40 -12.24
N PHE A 271 -4.07 -2.72 -11.83
CA PHE A 271 -2.77 -2.75 -12.49
C PHE A 271 -1.75 -3.58 -11.70
N SER A 272 -1.81 -3.54 -10.38
CA SER A 272 -0.86 -4.25 -9.52
C SER A 272 -1.41 -4.55 -8.13
N ILE A 273 -0.80 -5.55 -7.49
CA ILE A 273 -1.05 -5.93 -6.09
C ILE A 273 0.22 -5.65 -5.29
N GLY A 274 0.11 -4.81 -4.27
CA GLY A 274 1.23 -4.43 -3.41
C GLY A 274 1.33 -5.26 -2.13
N VAL A 275 2.54 -5.46 -1.63
CA VAL A 275 2.78 -5.97 -0.28
C VAL A 275 3.72 -5.03 0.47
N HIS A 276 3.33 -4.60 1.66
CA HIS A 276 4.11 -3.78 2.59
C HIS A 276 4.25 -4.50 3.94
N GLU A 277 5.38 -4.74 4.47
CA GLU A 277 6.74 -4.46 3.97
C GLU A 277 7.10 -5.42 2.81
N PRO A 278 7.98 -5.00 1.87
CA PRO A 278 8.42 -5.87 0.80
C PRO A 278 9.04 -7.17 1.34
N ASN A 279 8.53 -8.31 0.89
CA ASN A 279 9.03 -9.62 1.31
C ASN A 279 8.71 -10.71 0.26
N PRO A 280 9.55 -11.76 0.15
CA PRO A 280 9.34 -12.83 -0.81
C PRO A 280 8.04 -13.61 -0.61
N LEU A 281 7.57 -13.77 0.65
CA LEU A 281 6.31 -14.50 0.90
C LEU A 281 5.11 -13.79 0.28
N GLY A 282 5.06 -12.46 0.37
CA GLY A 282 4.01 -11.67 -0.27
C GLY A 282 4.06 -11.74 -1.80
N LEU A 283 5.27 -11.63 -2.37
CA LEU A 283 5.49 -11.79 -3.82
C LEU A 283 5.04 -13.17 -4.31
N MET A 284 5.36 -14.24 -3.58
CA MET A 284 4.93 -15.61 -3.87
C MET A 284 3.49 -15.90 -3.43
N SER A 285 2.70 -14.86 -3.17
CA SER A 285 1.29 -14.93 -2.75
C SER A 285 0.40 -13.99 -3.55
N GLY A 286 0.84 -13.58 -4.74
CA GLY A 286 0.06 -12.78 -5.67
C GLY A 286 0.43 -11.30 -5.73
N ALA A 287 1.27 -10.78 -4.85
CA ALA A 287 1.81 -9.44 -5.02
C ALA A 287 2.79 -9.40 -6.21
N ASN A 288 2.76 -8.28 -6.93
CA ASN A 288 3.69 -7.98 -8.02
C ASN A 288 4.21 -6.53 -7.97
N ALA A 289 3.94 -5.83 -6.88
CA ALA A 289 4.40 -4.47 -6.62
C ALA A 289 5.06 -4.37 -5.23
N ILE A 290 6.29 -3.85 -5.19
CA ILE A 290 7.03 -3.55 -3.96
C ILE A 290 7.64 -2.16 -4.04
N TYR A 291 7.99 -1.61 -2.88
CA TYR A 291 8.46 -0.24 -2.74
C TYR A 291 9.92 -0.18 -2.31
N ALA A 292 10.71 0.62 -3.04
CA ALA A 292 11.94 1.20 -2.56
C ALA A 292 11.63 2.51 -1.83
N GLU A 293 12.27 2.79 -0.70
CA GLU A 293 11.87 3.89 0.16
C GLU A 293 13.09 4.69 0.63
N THR A 294 12.95 6.02 0.70
CA THR A 294 13.91 6.93 1.31
C THR A 294 13.20 8.07 2.05
N GLY A 295 13.92 8.71 2.97
CA GLY A 295 13.38 9.78 3.80
C GLY A 295 12.42 9.27 4.89
N ALA A 296 11.46 10.08 5.29
CA ALA A 296 10.56 9.77 6.39
C ALA A 296 9.57 8.65 6.05
N ASN A 297 9.27 7.79 7.02
CA ASN A 297 8.29 6.72 6.88
C ASN A 297 7.45 6.54 8.16
N PRO A 298 6.10 6.58 8.07
CA PRO A 298 5.21 6.50 9.24
C PRO A 298 5.24 5.14 9.96
N ARG A 299 5.93 4.15 9.41
CA ARG A 299 6.12 2.81 9.98
C ARG A 299 7.51 2.61 10.56
N ASP A 300 8.41 3.59 10.43
CA ASP A 300 9.75 3.51 10.99
C ASP A 300 9.80 4.08 12.41
N THR A 301 10.81 3.66 13.17
CA THR A 301 11.11 4.19 14.50
C THR A 301 12.19 5.27 14.47
N GLU A 302 12.76 5.51 13.30
CA GLU A 302 13.78 6.51 13.03
C GLU A 302 13.25 7.54 12.02
N SER A 303 13.89 8.70 11.94
CA SER A 303 13.44 9.79 11.07
C SER A 303 13.69 9.51 9.58
N GLU A 304 14.57 8.57 9.26
CA GLU A 304 14.94 8.22 7.89
C GLU A 304 14.91 6.69 7.72
N THR A 305 14.19 6.20 6.70
CA THR A 305 13.93 4.76 6.51
C THR A 305 15.04 4.02 5.76
N LEU A 306 15.76 4.65 4.82
CA LEU A 306 16.78 3.97 3.99
C LEU A 306 17.93 3.43 4.81
N GLY A 307 18.29 3.78 5.84
CA GLY A 307 19.30 3.19 6.72
C GLY A 307 18.76 2.15 7.70
N HIS A 308 17.45 1.95 7.76
CA HIS A 308 16.76 1.16 8.79
C HIS A 308 15.95 0.00 8.20
N ARG A 309 14.85 0.27 7.51
CA ARG A 309 13.97 -0.76 6.93
C ARG A 309 13.75 -0.60 5.44
N GLY A 310 13.95 0.60 4.88
CA GLY A 310 13.75 0.90 3.47
C GLY A 310 14.65 0.04 2.58
N LEU A 311 14.13 -0.28 1.41
CA LEU A 311 14.90 -0.93 0.36
C LEU A 311 15.32 0.10 -0.68
N ASP A 312 16.48 -0.11 -1.29
CA ASP A 312 16.86 0.56 -2.53
C ASP A 312 16.34 -0.20 -3.77
N ILE A 313 16.49 0.39 -4.94
CA ILE A 313 16.08 -0.22 -6.22
C ILE A 313 16.76 -1.58 -6.45
N GLU A 314 18.05 -1.68 -6.15
CA GLU A 314 18.81 -2.91 -6.36
C GLU A 314 18.37 -4.04 -5.42
N ALA A 315 17.98 -3.72 -4.19
CA ALA A 315 17.39 -4.69 -3.27
C ALA A 315 16.03 -5.19 -3.77
N CYS A 316 15.18 -4.31 -4.31
CA CYS A 316 13.93 -4.69 -4.94
C CYS A 316 14.16 -5.61 -6.15
N LYS A 317 15.13 -5.27 -7.01
CA LYS A 317 15.52 -6.11 -8.18
C LYS A 317 15.96 -7.50 -7.76
N ARG A 318 16.84 -7.59 -6.76
CA ARG A 318 17.28 -8.88 -6.22
C ARG A 318 16.11 -9.71 -5.70
N MET A 319 15.18 -9.08 -4.97
CA MET A 319 14.01 -9.77 -4.44
C MET A 319 13.12 -10.31 -5.57
N TYR A 320 12.89 -9.54 -6.62
CA TYR A 320 12.14 -10.02 -7.81
C TYR A 320 12.85 -11.16 -8.51
N ALA A 321 14.17 -11.08 -8.70
CA ALA A 321 14.96 -12.15 -9.32
C ALA A 321 14.86 -13.47 -8.52
N GLU A 322 14.98 -13.40 -7.19
CA GLU A 322 14.83 -14.56 -6.29
C GLU A 322 13.40 -15.17 -6.34
N CYS A 323 12.38 -14.34 -6.59
CA CYS A 323 11.00 -14.78 -6.74
C CYS A 323 10.61 -15.13 -8.19
N GLY A 324 11.52 -15.00 -9.17
CA GLY A 324 11.29 -15.36 -10.57
C GLY A 324 10.39 -14.42 -11.34
N PHE A 325 10.35 -13.13 -11.01
CA PHE A 325 9.63 -12.10 -11.76
C PHE A 325 10.49 -11.45 -12.83
N ASP A 326 9.83 -11.04 -13.92
CA ASP A 326 10.40 -10.12 -14.93
C ASP A 326 10.12 -8.68 -14.46
N ILE A 327 11.15 -7.86 -14.34
CA ILE A 327 11.00 -6.45 -13.96
C ILE A 327 10.56 -5.63 -15.18
N SER A 328 9.58 -4.74 -14.99
CA SER A 328 8.98 -3.95 -16.06
C SER A 328 9.25 -2.46 -15.87
#